data_5be140551bd333a12c40b110d1fb6d68
#
_entry.id   5be140551bd333a12c40b110d1fb6d68
#
_cell.length_a   1.000
_cell.length_b   1.000
_cell.length_c   1.000
_cell.angle_alpha   90.00
_cell.angle_beta   90.00
_cell.angle_gamma   90.00
#
_symmetry.space_group_name_H-M   'P 1'
#
loop_
_entity.id
_entity.type
_entity.pdbx_description
1 polymer ?
#
loop_
_entity_poly.entity_id
_entity_poly.type
_entity_poly.pdbx_seq_one_letter_code
_entity_poly.pdbx_strand_id
1 'polypeptide(L)'
;IESQQVEYKDLEGRTFLAVPGHTLKATYEFGTMTQFAYRLEGGADAEELVVATTRLETMLGDTGVAVHPEDPRYKKFHGKTLIHPFTGRKIPVILDSILVDMEKGTGAVKITPAHDPNDYECGKRHDLPFVTVLGLDGAMNAQAGEFAGMMRYDARTAVEKALEAKGLLRGKESHKMNLGFCSRSGDIIEPMITPQWYVKCEGMAKRAVDAVKKKELKIEPAMHEKTWYQWLDNSRDWCISRQLWWGHRIPAYFATAEGEEYTDQV
;
A
#
# COMPACT_ATOMS: atom_id res chain seq x y z
N ILE A 1 -5.06 9.20 -8.12
CA ILE A 1 -5.50 10.56 -7.76
C ILE A 1 -4.28 11.44 -7.86
N GLU A 2 -4.35 12.51 -8.66
CA GLU A 2 -3.29 13.50 -8.73
C GLU A 2 -3.12 14.16 -7.35
N SER A 3 -1.90 14.43 -6.93
CA SER A 3 -1.59 15.02 -5.62
C SER A 3 -2.37 16.32 -5.31
N GLN A 4 -2.78 17.04 -6.34
CA GLN A 4 -3.61 18.26 -6.25
C GLN A 4 -5.08 17.99 -5.84
N GLN A 5 -5.51 16.73 -5.79
CA GLN A 5 -6.89 16.34 -5.43
C GLN A 5 -6.98 15.77 -4.00
N VAL A 6 -5.89 15.76 -3.26
CA VAL A 6 -5.81 15.25 -1.90
C VAL A 6 -5.57 16.41 -0.94
N GLU A 7 -6.49 16.59 0.00
CA GLU A 7 -6.34 17.47 1.14
C GLU A 7 -5.94 16.69 2.37
N TYR A 8 -4.89 17.11 3.06
CA TYR A 8 -4.42 16.45 4.27
C TYR A 8 -4.88 17.21 5.51
N LYS A 9 -5.34 16.45 6.51
CA LYS A 9 -5.71 16.99 7.84
C LYS A 9 -4.91 16.28 8.91
N ASP A 10 -4.28 17.07 9.76
CA ASP A 10 -3.58 16.55 10.93
C ASP A 10 -4.59 16.24 12.04
N LEU A 11 -4.54 15.02 12.54
CA LEU A 11 -5.27 14.59 13.72
C LEU A 11 -4.30 14.50 14.90
N GLU A 12 -4.52 15.30 15.92
CA GLU A 12 -3.66 15.34 17.12
C GLU A 12 -3.80 14.08 18.00
N GLY A 13 -4.77 13.23 17.70
CA GLY A 13 -5.04 11.99 18.39
C GLY A 13 -6.42 11.46 18.07
N ARG A 14 -6.95 10.62 18.97
CA ARG A 14 -8.21 9.92 18.82
C ARG A 14 -9.35 10.86 18.43
N THR A 15 -9.92 10.64 17.25
CA THR A 15 -10.97 11.47 16.66
C THR A 15 -12.03 10.60 15.99
N PHE A 16 -13.31 10.97 16.12
CA PHE A 16 -14.42 10.28 15.48
C PHE A 16 -14.92 11.08 14.28
N LEU A 17 -14.94 10.48 13.11
CA LEU A 17 -15.36 11.13 11.85
C LEU A 17 -16.48 10.34 11.19
N ALA A 18 -17.46 11.05 10.65
CA ALA A 18 -18.40 10.48 9.70
C ALA A 18 -17.70 10.31 8.33
N VAL A 19 -17.96 9.18 7.68
CA VAL A 19 -17.33 8.85 6.39
C VAL A 19 -18.40 8.70 5.32
N PRO A 20 -18.28 9.41 4.18
CA PRO A 20 -19.20 9.27 3.05
C PRO A 20 -19.27 7.81 2.57
N GLY A 21 -20.45 7.40 2.11
CA GLY A 21 -20.65 6.04 1.60
C GLY A 21 -20.72 4.91 2.64
N HIS A 22 -20.54 5.22 3.92
CA HIS A 22 -20.70 4.29 5.03
C HIS A 22 -22.09 4.43 5.70
N THR A 23 -22.34 3.65 6.76
CA THR A 23 -23.62 3.66 7.48
C THR A 23 -24.01 5.06 7.90
N LEU A 24 -25.20 5.52 7.53
CA LEU A 24 -25.73 6.83 7.89
C LEU A 24 -25.69 7.03 9.41
N LYS A 25 -25.18 8.19 9.85
CA LYS A 25 -25.01 8.57 11.26
C LYS A 25 -23.96 7.77 12.05
N ALA A 26 -23.28 6.80 11.44
CA ALA A 26 -22.14 6.17 12.10
C ALA A 26 -20.92 7.09 12.05
N THR A 27 -20.13 7.08 13.10
CA THR A 27 -18.80 7.70 13.15
C THR A 27 -17.76 6.62 13.39
N TYR A 28 -16.61 6.77 12.75
CA TYR A 28 -15.52 5.83 12.84
C TYR A 28 -14.31 6.48 13.50
N GLU A 29 -13.54 5.67 14.20
CA GLU A 29 -12.40 6.12 14.97
C GLU A 29 -11.14 6.22 14.11
N PHE A 30 -10.44 7.35 14.23
CA PHE A 30 -9.15 7.65 13.64
C PHE A 30 -8.20 8.21 14.70
N GLY A 31 -6.93 8.35 14.36
CA GLY A 31 -5.94 8.87 15.30
C GLY A 31 -5.62 7.89 16.43
N THR A 32 -5.68 6.59 16.15
CA THR A 32 -5.32 5.54 17.09
C THR A 32 -4.36 4.53 16.47
N MET A 33 -3.49 4.00 17.28
CA MET A 33 -2.58 2.91 16.95
C MET A 33 -3.06 1.66 17.69
N THR A 34 -3.48 0.64 16.92
CA THR A 34 -3.93 -0.64 17.46
C THR A 34 -2.78 -1.64 17.44
N GLN A 35 -2.51 -2.26 18.59
CA GLN A 35 -1.49 -3.28 18.77
C GLN A 35 -2.13 -4.66 18.79
N PHE A 36 -1.61 -5.59 18.00
CA PHE A 36 -2.07 -6.96 17.99
C PHE A 36 -0.91 -7.94 17.70
N ALA A 37 -1.15 -9.22 17.99
CA ALA A 37 -0.13 -10.25 17.92
C ALA A 37 -0.36 -11.22 16.75
N TYR A 38 0.75 -11.61 16.09
CA TYR A 38 0.82 -12.79 15.24
C TYR A 38 1.48 -13.92 16.00
N ARG A 39 0.93 -15.14 15.91
CA ARG A 39 1.53 -16.35 16.50
C ARG A 39 2.56 -16.96 15.57
N LEU A 40 3.60 -17.55 16.16
CA LEU A 40 4.65 -18.27 15.45
C LEU A 40 4.12 -19.60 14.91
N GLU A 41 4.48 -19.95 13.67
CA GLU A 41 4.18 -21.28 13.09
C GLU A 41 4.87 -22.38 13.89
N GLY A 42 4.09 -23.33 14.41
CA GLY A 42 4.62 -24.47 15.19
C GLY A 42 5.22 -24.09 16.54
N GLY A 43 5.13 -22.82 16.96
CA GLY A 43 5.55 -22.37 18.29
C GLY A 43 4.53 -22.69 19.37
N ALA A 44 4.96 -22.57 20.64
CA ALA A 44 4.02 -22.58 21.77
C ALA A 44 3.05 -21.39 21.66
N ASP A 45 1.85 -21.50 22.22
CA ASP A 45 0.83 -20.44 22.19
C ASP A 45 1.31 -19.08 22.77
N ALA A 46 2.40 -19.08 23.54
CA ALA A 46 3.01 -17.90 24.12
C ALA A 46 4.05 -17.22 23.17
N GLU A 47 4.46 -17.86 22.09
CA GLU A 47 5.40 -17.24 21.16
C GLU A 47 4.68 -16.42 20.10
N GLU A 48 4.69 -15.12 20.30
CA GLU A 48 4.00 -14.17 19.43
C GLU A 48 4.88 -12.95 19.11
N LEU A 49 4.60 -12.33 17.97
CA LEU A 49 5.19 -11.07 17.55
C LEU A 49 4.10 -10.00 17.49
N VAL A 50 4.28 -8.93 18.27
CA VAL A 50 3.31 -7.83 18.36
C VAL A 50 3.66 -6.74 17.34
N VAL A 51 2.66 -6.35 16.56
CA VAL A 51 2.73 -5.25 15.60
C VAL A 51 1.73 -4.15 15.94
N ALA A 52 1.95 -2.95 15.41
CA ALA A 52 1.06 -1.82 15.62
C ALA A 52 0.64 -1.22 14.28
N THR A 53 -0.63 -0.80 14.17
CA THR A 53 -1.17 -0.19 12.95
C THR A 53 -2.25 0.83 13.25
N THR A 54 -2.35 1.85 12.39
CA THR A 54 -3.48 2.79 12.37
C THR A 54 -4.62 2.33 11.47
N ARG A 55 -4.38 1.29 10.64
CA ARG A 55 -5.31 0.78 9.62
C ARG A 55 -5.51 -0.73 9.79
N LEU A 56 -6.24 -1.10 10.86
CA LEU A 56 -6.40 -2.49 11.27
C LEU A 56 -7.07 -3.37 10.20
N GLU A 57 -8.00 -2.83 9.42
CA GLU A 57 -8.70 -3.54 8.34
C GLU A 57 -7.75 -4.09 7.26
N THR A 58 -6.63 -3.37 7.00
CA THR A 58 -5.68 -3.82 5.98
C THR A 58 -4.85 -5.02 6.41
N MET A 59 -4.87 -5.40 7.70
CA MET A 59 -4.15 -6.59 8.16
C MET A 59 -4.54 -7.87 7.40
N LEU A 60 -5.78 -7.93 6.92
CA LEU A 60 -6.29 -9.07 6.15
C LEU A 60 -5.48 -9.33 4.86
N GLY A 61 -4.78 -8.31 4.37
CA GLY A 61 -3.86 -8.39 3.23
C GLY A 61 -2.39 -8.50 3.59
N ASP A 62 -2.05 -8.70 4.87
CA ASP A 62 -0.65 -8.77 5.28
C ASP A 62 0.05 -9.99 4.68
N THR A 63 1.26 -9.79 4.18
CA THR A 63 2.09 -10.82 3.54
C THR A 63 3.49 -10.92 4.13
N GLY A 64 3.85 -10.04 5.06
CA GLY A 64 5.10 -10.05 5.79
C GLY A 64 5.00 -9.29 7.10
N VAL A 65 5.95 -9.52 7.99
CA VAL A 65 6.23 -8.65 9.14
C VAL A 65 7.71 -8.30 9.07
N ALA A 66 8.02 -7.00 8.99
CA ALA A 66 9.38 -6.49 8.95
C ALA A 66 9.89 -6.16 10.34
N VAL A 67 11.15 -6.52 10.61
CA VAL A 67 11.89 -6.13 11.82
C VAL A 67 13.27 -5.61 11.42
N HIS A 68 13.86 -4.77 12.26
CA HIS A 68 15.21 -4.30 11.99
C HIS A 68 16.22 -5.43 12.28
N PRO A 69 17.22 -5.69 11.40
CA PRO A 69 18.16 -6.81 11.55
C PRO A 69 19.00 -6.72 12.84
N GLU A 70 19.25 -5.52 13.34
CA GLU A 70 20.05 -5.28 14.54
C GLU A 70 19.22 -5.24 15.84
N ASP A 71 17.88 -5.27 15.76
CA ASP A 71 17.03 -5.19 16.93
C ASP A 71 17.12 -6.47 17.78
N PRO A 72 17.67 -6.38 19.01
CA PRO A 72 17.86 -7.57 19.85
C PRO A 72 16.54 -8.22 20.28
N ARG A 73 15.44 -7.45 20.32
CA ARG A 73 14.11 -7.94 20.73
C ARG A 73 13.57 -9.01 19.77
N TYR A 74 13.94 -8.90 18.47
CA TYR A 74 13.39 -9.72 17.39
C TYR A 74 14.36 -10.75 16.81
N LYS A 75 15.61 -10.84 17.29
CA LYS A 75 16.60 -11.83 16.81
C LYS A 75 16.07 -13.26 16.82
N LYS A 76 15.26 -13.61 17.80
CA LYS A 76 14.66 -14.96 17.91
C LYS A 76 13.64 -15.26 16.80
N PHE A 77 13.11 -14.24 16.12
CA PHE A 77 12.14 -14.37 15.03
C PHE A 77 12.77 -14.35 13.63
N HIS A 78 14.06 -14.09 13.51
CA HIS A 78 14.74 -14.06 12.21
C HIS A 78 14.55 -15.39 11.48
N GLY A 79 14.09 -15.34 10.21
CA GLY A 79 13.83 -16.51 9.38
C GLY A 79 12.65 -17.37 9.82
N LYS A 80 11.85 -16.89 10.78
CA LYS A 80 10.64 -17.58 11.24
C LYS A 80 9.43 -17.16 10.41
N THR A 81 8.38 -17.98 10.51
CA THR A 81 7.09 -17.75 9.86
C THR A 81 6.01 -17.56 10.93
N LEU A 82 5.16 -16.58 10.71
CA LEU A 82 3.98 -16.29 11.52
C LEU A 82 2.72 -16.79 10.79
N ILE A 83 1.63 -17.00 11.53
CA ILE A 83 0.35 -17.42 10.97
C ILE A 83 -0.66 -16.30 11.08
N HIS A 84 -1.28 -15.95 9.95
CA HIS A 84 -2.36 -14.97 9.92
C HIS A 84 -3.62 -15.52 10.62
N PRO A 85 -4.18 -14.83 11.63
CA PRO A 85 -5.21 -15.39 12.53
C PRO A 85 -6.58 -15.64 11.87
N PHE A 86 -6.85 -15.04 10.71
CA PHE A 86 -8.12 -15.15 10.00
C PHE A 86 -8.03 -15.95 8.69
N THR A 87 -6.94 -15.79 7.95
CA THR A 87 -6.76 -16.43 6.64
C THR A 87 -5.90 -17.68 6.68
N GLY A 88 -5.19 -17.95 7.79
CA GLY A 88 -4.23 -19.05 7.89
C GLY A 88 -2.98 -18.87 7.01
N ARG A 89 -2.82 -17.71 6.34
CA ARG A 89 -1.68 -17.41 5.48
C ARG A 89 -0.39 -17.43 6.29
N LYS A 90 0.65 -18.01 5.71
CA LYS A 90 2.01 -17.93 6.24
C LYS A 90 2.61 -16.57 5.96
N ILE A 91 3.08 -15.90 7.01
CA ILE A 91 3.66 -14.57 6.97
C ILE A 91 5.13 -14.68 7.39
N PRO A 92 6.10 -14.50 6.49
CA PRO A 92 7.51 -14.51 6.84
C PRO A 92 7.88 -13.28 7.67
N VAL A 93 8.79 -13.47 8.63
CA VAL A 93 9.49 -12.37 9.28
C VAL A 93 10.67 -11.98 8.43
N ILE A 94 10.64 -10.75 7.88
CA ILE A 94 11.67 -10.22 7.00
C ILE A 94 12.54 -9.19 7.73
N LEU A 95 13.78 -9.03 7.26
CA LEU A 95 14.76 -8.10 7.83
C LEU A 95 14.89 -6.88 6.92
N ASP A 96 14.38 -5.72 7.36
CA ASP A 96 14.42 -4.50 6.55
C ASP A 96 14.81 -3.30 7.40
N SER A 97 16.03 -2.81 7.21
CA SER A 97 16.57 -1.63 7.90
C SER A 97 16.16 -0.31 7.23
N ILE A 98 15.57 -0.36 6.04
CA ILE A 98 15.13 0.84 5.31
C ILE A 98 13.75 1.28 5.81
N LEU A 99 12.85 0.30 6.01
CA LEU A 99 11.48 0.59 6.43
C LEU A 99 11.34 0.68 7.94
N VAL A 100 12.04 -0.19 8.69
CA VAL A 100 11.84 -0.34 10.14
C VAL A 100 12.71 0.61 10.93
N ASP A 101 12.05 1.46 11.73
CA ASP A 101 12.67 2.27 12.77
C ASP A 101 12.46 1.56 14.13
N MET A 102 13.56 1.19 14.79
CA MET A 102 13.53 0.44 16.06
C MET A 102 12.87 1.20 17.21
N GLU A 103 12.80 2.53 17.12
CA GLU A 103 12.27 3.38 18.17
C GLU A 103 10.78 3.71 17.98
N LYS A 104 10.20 3.37 16.81
CA LYS A 104 8.80 3.64 16.50
C LYS A 104 7.90 2.45 16.81
N GLY A 105 6.82 2.72 17.54
CA GLY A 105 5.81 1.73 17.89
C GLY A 105 6.42 0.52 18.60
N THR A 106 6.12 -0.69 18.10
CA THR A 106 6.70 -1.92 18.63
C THR A 106 8.10 -2.22 18.07
N GLY A 107 8.57 -1.53 17.03
CA GLY A 107 9.77 -1.88 16.27
C GLY A 107 9.56 -3.05 15.30
N ALA A 108 8.34 -3.55 15.18
CA ALA A 108 7.92 -4.53 14.18
C ALA A 108 6.77 -3.97 13.35
N VAL A 109 6.88 -4.03 12.04
CA VAL A 109 5.94 -3.43 11.10
C VAL A 109 5.25 -4.52 10.29
N LYS A 110 3.92 -4.54 10.30
CA LYS A 110 3.15 -5.37 9.39
C LYS A 110 3.31 -4.86 7.95
N ILE A 111 3.38 -5.76 6.98
CA ILE A 111 3.59 -5.38 5.57
C ILE A 111 2.38 -5.78 4.73
N THR A 112 1.70 -4.75 4.21
CA THR A 112 0.54 -4.90 3.31
C THR A 112 0.86 -4.22 1.96
N PRO A 113 1.61 -4.86 1.07
CA PRO A 113 2.16 -4.23 -0.14
C PRO A 113 1.09 -3.64 -1.07
N ALA A 114 -0.12 -4.18 -1.05
CA ALA A 114 -1.21 -3.71 -1.91
C ALA A 114 -1.91 -2.43 -1.41
N HIS A 115 -1.67 -2.02 -0.14
CA HIS A 115 -2.44 -0.94 0.50
C HIS A 115 -1.60 0.15 1.16
N ASP A 116 -0.27 0.10 1.02
CA ASP A 116 0.64 1.14 1.52
C ASP A 116 1.82 1.31 0.56
N PRO A 117 2.19 2.54 0.17
CA PRO A 117 3.32 2.78 -0.74
C PRO A 117 4.69 2.35 -0.19
N ASN A 118 4.92 2.49 1.12
CA ASN A 118 6.18 2.08 1.73
C ASN A 118 6.25 0.55 1.84
N ASP A 119 5.12 -0.09 2.18
CA ASP A 119 4.99 -1.54 2.20
C ASP A 119 5.11 -2.13 0.79
N TYR A 120 4.64 -1.41 -0.25
CA TYR A 120 4.82 -1.79 -1.65
C TYR A 120 6.30 -1.91 -2.01
N GLU A 121 7.11 -0.90 -1.71
CA GLU A 121 8.54 -0.93 -1.99
C GLU A 121 9.26 -2.01 -1.16
N CYS A 122 8.86 -2.20 0.09
CA CYS A 122 9.35 -3.28 0.92
C CYS A 122 8.98 -4.65 0.34
N GLY A 123 7.73 -4.83 -0.06
CA GLY A 123 7.23 -6.05 -0.70
C GLY A 123 8.01 -6.42 -1.97
N LYS A 124 8.36 -5.42 -2.80
CA LYS A 124 9.21 -5.62 -3.99
C LYS A 124 10.63 -6.05 -3.62
N ARG A 125 11.24 -5.45 -2.58
CA ARG A 125 12.59 -5.81 -2.15
C ARG A 125 12.70 -7.25 -1.63
N HIS A 126 11.61 -7.73 -1.01
CA HIS A 126 11.57 -9.04 -0.35
C HIS A 126 10.73 -10.08 -1.08
N ASP A 127 10.31 -9.80 -2.31
CA ASP A 127 9.49 -10.69 -3.16
C ASP A 127 8.22 -11.19 -2.45
N LEU A 128 7.54 -10.30 -1.72
CA LEU A 128 6.31 -10.63 -1.01
C LEU A 128 5.10 -10.61 -1.96
N PRO A 129 4.09 -11.47 -1.75
CA PRO A 129 2.85 -11.42 -2.50
C PRO A 129 2.09 -10.11 -2.26
N PHE A 130 1.39 -9.62 -3.31
CA PHE A 130 0.54 -8.43 -3.24
C PHE A 130 -0.91 -8.85 -3.15
N VAL A 131 -1.50 -8.76 -1.96
CA VAL A 131 -2.87 -9.18 -1.69
C VAL A 131 -3.77 -7.97 -1.50
N THR A 132 -4.58 -7.67 -2.51
CA THR A 132 -5.60 -6.61 -2.45
C THR A 132 -6.83 -7.12 -1.70
N VAL A 133 -7.24 -6.43 -0.63
CA VAL A 133 -8.40 -6.80 0.20
C VAL A 133 -9.57 -5.82 0.09
N LEU A 134 -9.40 -4.72 -0.63
CA LEU A 134 -10.42 -3.71 -0.86
C LEU A 134 -10.87 -3.69 -2.32
N GLY A 135 -12.17 -3.52 -2.54
CA GLY A 135 -12.75 -3.19 -3.83
C GLY A 135 -12.69 -1.69 -4.13
N LEU A 136 -12.98 -1.31 -5.38
CA LEU A 136 -13.02 0.10 -5.81
C LEU A 136 -14.13 0.91 -5.12
N ASP A 137 -15.13 0.24 -4.58
CA ASP A 137 -16.24 0.79 -3.78
C ASP A 137 -15.88 0.99 -2.30
N GLY A 138 -14.67 0.58 -1.89
CA GLY A 138 -14.22 0.63 -0.52
C GLY A 138 -14.75 -0.48 0.38
N ALA A 139 -15.45 -1.48 -0.18
CA ALA A 139 -15.83 -2.68 0.53
C ALA A 139 -14.70 -3.72 0.54
N MET A 140 -14.69 -4.58 1.54
CA MET A 140 -13.77 -5.70 1.61
C MET A 140 -14.11 -6.73 0.54
N ASN A 141 -13.12 -7.16 -0.24
CA ASN A 141 -13.32 -8.17 -1.29
C ASN A 141 -13.21 -9.62 -0.76
N ALA A 142 -13.36 -10.61 -1.64
CA ALA A 142 -13.32 -12.04 -1.28
C ALA A 142 -12.01 -12.48 -0.57
N GLN A 143 -10.88 -11.78 -0.79
CA GLN A 143 -9.60 -12.08 -0.12
C GLN A 143 -9.63 -11.76 1.38
N ALA A 144 -10.60 -10.97 1.84
CA ALA A 144 -10.79 -10.64 3.25
C ALA A 144 -11.49 -11.76 4.06
N GLY A 145 -11.84 -12.89 3.43
CA GLY A 145 -12.44 -14.04 4.09
C GLY A 145 -13.80 -13.73 4.73
N GLU A 146 -13.95 -14.00 6.01
CA GLU A 146 -15.20 -13.77 6.76
C GLU A 146 -15.66 -12.31 6.82
N PHE A 147 -14.79 -11.36 6.50
CA PHE A 147 -15.09 -9.92 6.49
C PHE A 147 -15.46 -9.41 5.08
N ALA A 148 -15.53 -10.29 4.07
CA ALA A 148 -15.89 -9.91 2.70
C ALA A 148 -17.28 -9.26 2.63
N GLY A 149 -17.42 -8.23 1.81
CA GLY A 149 -18.67 -7.46 1.63
C GLY A 149 -18.89 -6.37 2.69
N MET A 150 -18.12 -6.32 3.77
CA MET A 150 -18.20 -5.23 4.75
C MET A 150 -17.53 -3.97 4.21
N MET A 151 -18.07 -2.80 4.53
CA MET A 151 -17.37 -1.55 4.29
C MET A 151 -16.11 -1.48 5.17
N ARG A 152 -15.03 -0.88 4.66
CA ARG A 152 -13.68 -0.90 5.27
C ARG A 152 -13.64 -0.56 6.77
N TYR A 153 -14.40 0.44 7.22
CA TYR A 153 -14.37 0.85 8.64
C TYR A 153 -15.30 0.03 9.51
N ASP A 154 -16.36 -0.55 8.95
CA ASP A 154 -17.15 -1.57 9.64
C ASP A 154 -16.31 -2.85 9.82
N ALA A 155 -15.55 -3.24 8.80
CA ALA A 155 -14.58 -4.34 8.87
C ALA A 155 -13.50 -4.06 9.92
N ARG A 156 -12.96 -2.82 10.02
CA ARG A 156 -12.00 -2.44 11.08
C ARG A 156 -12.53 -2.77 12.47
N THR A 157 -13.78 -2.39 12.75
CA THR A 157 -14.43 -2.66 14.03
C THR A 157 -14.68 -4.16 14.25
N ALA A 158 -15.06 -4.89 13.20
CA ALA A 158 -15.29 -6.33 13.25
C ALA A 158 -13.98 -7.10 13.49
N VAL A 159 -12.90 -6.75 12.81
CA VAL A 159 -11.55 -7.32 12.99
C VAL A 159 -11.03 -7.08 14.39
N GLU A 160 -11.20 -5.86 14.95
CA GLU A 160 -10.80 -5.54 16.32
C GLU A 160 -11.46 -6.47 17.33
N LYS A 161 -12.79 -6.64 17.24
CA LYS A 161 -13.55 -7.56 18.09
C LYS A 161 -13.13 -9.03 17.91
N ALA A 162 -12.85 -9.44 16.67
CA ALA A 162 -12.41 -10.80 16.37
C ALA A 162 -11.00 -11.08 16.93
N LEU A 163 -10.10 -10.10 16.90
CA LEU A 163 -8.77 -10.20 17.54
C LEU A 163 -8.89 -10.29 19.06
N GLU A 164 -9.79 -9.50 19.66
CA GLU A 164 -10.06 -9.57 21.10
C GLU A 164 -10.60 -10.95 21.49
N ALA A 165 -11.57 -11.49 20.74
CA ALA A 165 -12.13 -12.83 20.98
C ALA A 165 -11.08 -13.94 20.85
N LYS A 166 -10.07 -13.77 19.97
CA LYS A 166 -8.93 -14.70 19.82
C LYS A 166 -7.83 -14.49 20.87
N GLY A 167 -7.95 -13.48 21.72
CA GLY A 167 -6.92 -13.11 22.69
C GLY A 167 -5.63 -12.58 22.02
N LEU A 168 -5.74 -11.96 20.85
CA LEU A 168 -4.60 -11.42 20.07
C LEU A 168 -4.53 -9.90 20.08
N LEU A 169 -5.56 -9.20 20.57
CA LEU A 169 -5.50 -7.75 20.76
C LEU A 169 -4.60 -7.42 21.97
N ARG A 170 -3.68 -6.46 21.83
CA ARG A 170 -2.70 -6.09 22.88
C ARG A 170 -2.93 -4.71 23.45
N GLY A 171 -3.57 -3.83 22.70
CA GLY A 171 -3.88 -2.49 23.16
C GLY A 171 -4.24 -1.54 22.04
N LYS A 172 -4.63 -0.33 22.44
CA LYS A 172 -4.99 0.75 21.53
C LYS A 172 -4.60 2.08 22.17
N GLU A 173 -3.82 2.85 21.48
CA GLU A 173 -3.27 4.11 21.98
C GLU A 173 -3.65 5.25 21.07
N SER A 174 -3.79 6.46 21.62
CA SER A 174 -3.96 7.68 20.84
C SER A 174 -2.68 7.96 20.04
N HIS A 175 -2.83 8.27 18.76
CA HIS A 175 -1.70 8.47 17.86
C HIS A 175 -1.96 9.66 16.92
N LYS A 176 -0.97 10.55 16.79
CA LYS A 176 -1.03 11.63 15.82
C LYS A 176 -0.90 11.06 14.42
N MET A 177 -1.77 11.48 13.51
CA MET A 177 -1.72 11.02 12.13
C MET A 177 -2.15 12.11 11.16
N ASN A 178 -1.66 12.03 9.94
CA ASN A 178 -2.08 12.86 8.83
C ASN A 178 -3.05 12.04 7.95
N LEU A 179 -4.28 12.52 7.79
CA LEU A 179 -5.33 11.82 7.06
C LEU A 179 -5.64 12.54 5.75
N GLY A 180 -5.54 11.82 4.64
CA GLY A 180 -5.82 12.35 3.31
C GLY A 180 -7.29 12.24 2.93
N PHE A 181 -7.86 13.31 2.40
CA PHE A 181 -9.23 13.41 1.92
C PHE A 181 -9.26 13.75 0.43
N CYS A 182 -10.20 13.19 -0.29
CA CYS A 182 -10.49 13.60 -1.65
C CYS A 182 -11.17 14.99 -1.63
N SER A 183 -10.59 15.97 -2.29
CA SER A 183 -11.15 17.34 -2.34
C SER A 183 -12.52 17.41 -3.00
N ARG A 184 -12.89 16.43 -3.85
CA ARG A 184 -14.18 16.40 -4.55
C ARG A 184 -15.29 15.71 -3.78
N SER A 185 -15.01 14.53 -3.23
CA SER A 185 -16.02 13.71 -2.53
C SER A 185 -16.02 13.89 -1.01
N GLY A 186 -14.94 14.44 -0.44
CA GLY A 186 -14.73 14.49 1.00
C GLY A 186 -14.44 13.13 1.62
N ASP A 187 -14.30 12.06 0.80
CA ASP A 187 -14.00 10.71 1.29
C ASP A 187 -12.52 10.56 1.61
N ILE A 188 -12.23 9.64 2.52
CA ILE A 188 -10.85 9.34 2.94
C ILE A 188 -10.16 8.52 1.86
N ILE A 189 -8.93 8.92 1.53
CA ILE A 189 -8.11 8.28 0.51
C ILE A 189 -7.60 6.93 0.99
N GLU A 190 -7.74 5.92 0.13
CA GLU A 190 -7.18 4.59 0.31
C GLU A 190 -6.14 4.31 -0.78
N PRO A 191 -4.86 4.07 -0.41
CA PRO A 191 -3.87 3.56 -1.35
C PRO A 191 -4.26 2.16 -1.84
N MET A 192 -4.30 1.99 -3.15
CA MET A 192 -4.64 0.72 -3.80
C MET A 192 -3.77 0.51 -5.04
N ILE A 193 -3.38 -0.73 -5.28
CA ILE A 193 -2.76 -1.10 -6.55
C ILE A 193 -3.86 -1.18 -7.59
N THR A 194 -3.72 -0.37 -8.64
CA THR A 194 -4.66 -0.34 -9.77
C THR A 194 -3.87 -0.45 -11.07
N PRO A 195 -4.23 -1.35 -12.00
CA PRO A 195 -3.59 -1.42 -13.30
C PRO A 195 -3.70 -0.08 -14.03
N GLN A 196 -2.59 0.35 -14.62
CA GLN A 196 -2.52 1.60 -15.37
C GLN A 196 -1.71 1.40 -16.65
N TRP A 197 -2.00 2.19 -17.67
CA TRP A 197 -1.21 2.23 -18.88
C TRP A 197 -0.04 3.20 -18.74
N TYR A 198 1.16 2.70 -19.02
CA TYR A 198 2.39 3.49 -18.99
C TYR A 198 3.07 3.46 -20.35
N VAL A 199 3.63 4.61 -20.74
CA VAL A 199 4.60 4.70 -21.82
C VAL A 199 5.98 4.57 -21.20
N LYS A 200 6.74 3.54 -21.63
CA LYS A 200 8.12 3.34 -21.20
C LYS A 200 9.01 4.38 -21.86
N CYS A 201 9.41 5.39 -21.11
CA CYS A 201 10.11 6.57 -21.63
C CYS A 201 11.63 6.44 -21.68
N GLU A 202 12.23 5.54 -20.91
CA GLU A 202 13.69 5.40 -20.74
C GLU A 202 14.45 5.31 -22.07
N GLY A 203 14.02 4.43 -22.97
CA GLY A 203 14.68 4.24 -24.26
C GLY A 203 14.63 5.46 -25.18
N MET A 204 13.50 6.19 -25.15
CA MET A 204 13.34 7.44 -25.93
C MET A 204 14.20 8.56 -25.34
N ALA A 205 14.18 8.70 -24.02
CA ALA A 205 14.96 9.69 -23.29
C ALA A 205 16.47 9.49 -23.54
N LYS A 206 16.96 8.25 -23.43
CA LYS A 206 18.35 7.91 -23.71
C LYS A 206 18.76 8.29 -25.16
N ARG A 207 17.94 7.96 -26.14
CA ARG A 207 18.21 8.33 -27.56
C ARG A 207 18.25 9.84 -27.73
N ALA A 208 17.37 10.60 -27.10
CA ALA A 208 17.33 12.05 -27.15
C ALA A 208 18.58 12.68 -26.50
N VAL A 209 19.03 12.14 -25.36
CA VAL A 209 20.28 12.55 -24.70
C VAL A 209 21.49 12.26 -25.60
N ASP A 210 21.55 11.05 -26.17
CA ASP A 210 22.65 10.64 -27.04
C ASP A 210 22.76 11.51 -28.31
N ALA A 211 21.63 11.93 -28.91
CA ALA A 211 21.59 12.79 -30.08
C ALA A 211 22.29 14.14 -29.82
N VAL A 212 22.07 14.75 -28.63
CA VAL A 212 22.76 16.01 -28.28
C VAL A 212 24.23 15.74 -27.97
N LYS A 213 24.58 14.68 -27.26
CA LYS A 213 25.98 14.32 -26.97
C LYS A 213 26.79 14.05 -28.22
N LYS A 214 26.18 13.42 -29.24
CA LYS A 214 26.79 13.13 -30.55
C LYS A 214 26.75 14.30 -31.51
N LYS A 215 26.16 15.43 -31.12
CA LYS A 215 25.95 16.62 -31.94
C LYS A 215 25.06 16.39 -33.18
N GLU A 216 24.23 15.35 -33.15
CA GLU A 216 23.16 15.11 -34.12
C GLU A 216 21.99 16.10 -33.94
N LEU A 217 21.79 16.56 -32.72
CA LEU A 217 20.87 17.62 -32.35
C LEU A 217 21.64 18.73 -31.60
N LYS A 218 21.45 19.97 -32.06
CA LYS A 218 22.05 21.15 -31.43
C LYS A 218 21.00 21.99 -30.72
N ILE A 219 21.25 22.33 -29.45
CA ILE A 219 20.37 23.19 -28.63
C ILE A 219 20.99 24.59 -28.63
N GLU A 220 20.19 25.59 -29.04
CA GLU A 220 20.59 26.98 -28.98
C GLU A 220 19.62 27.83 -28.19
N PRO A 221 20.11 28.63 -27.24
CA PRO A 221 21.51 28.72 -26.82
C PRO A 221 21.98 27.51 -26.03
N ALA A 222 23.28 27.17 -26.13
CA ALA A 222 23.88 25.99 -25.50
C ALA A 222 23.68 25.86 -23.99
N MET A 223 23.43 26.98 -23.30
CA MET A 223 23.10 26.95 -21.85
C MET A 223 21.91 26.05 -21.50
N HIS A 224 21.00 25.79 -22.43
CA HIS A 224 19.83 24.93 -22.23
C HIS A 224 20.13 23.43 -22.34
N GLU A 225 21.32 23.03 -22.80
CA GLU A 225 21.73 21.62 -22.83
C GLU A 225 21.71 21.01 -21.42
N LYS A 226 22.09 21.77 -20.40
CA LYS A 226 22.04 21.32 -19.00
C LYS A 226 20.62 20.97 -18.57
N THR A 227 19.66 21.81 -18.94
CA THR A 227 18.24 21.57 -18.64
C THR A 227 17.72 20.35 -19.40
N TRP A 228 18.13 20.19 -20.66
CA TRP A 228 17.80 19.02 -21.48
C TRP A 228 18.24 17.71 -20.81
N TYR A 229 19.50 17.62 -20.38
CA TYR A 229 20.00 16.44 -19.68
C TYR A 229 19.30 16.22 -18.36
N GLN A 230 19.10 17.27 -17.57
CA GLN A 230 18.42 17.17 -16.26
C GLN A 230 17.02 16.57 -16.38
N TRP A 231 16.26 16.95 -17.40
CA TRP A 231 14.91 16.42 -17.62
C TRP A 231 14.92 14.99 -18.16
N LEU A 232 15.78 14.68 -19.10
CA LEU A 232 15.76 13.39 -19.77
C LEU A 232 16.49 12.29 -19.01
N ASP A 233 17.58 12.60 -18.32
CA ASP A 233 18.31 11.62 -17.47
C ASP A 233 17.46 11.19 -16.26
N ASN A 234 16.52 12.04 -15.83
CA ASN A 234 15.59 11.74 -14.74
C ASN A 234 14.17 11.39 -15.24
N SER A 235 14.00 11.09 -16.52
CA SER A 235 12.69 10.77 -17.09
C SER A 235 12.15 9.48 -16.49
N ARG A 236 10.89 9.54 -16.03
CA ARG A 236 10.15 8.38 -15.53
C ARG A 236 9.16 7.90 -16.58
N ASP A 237 8.71 6.66 -16.45
CA ASP A 237 7.62 6.13 -17.24
C ASP A 237 6.37 7.00 -17.06
N TRP A 238 5.72 7.34 -18.17
CA TRP A 238 4.60 8.26 -18.19
C TRP A 238 3.28 7.50 -18.10
N CYS A 239 2.56 7.67 -16.98
CA CYS A 239 1.20 7.16 -16.85
C CYS A 239 0.26 7.94 -17.75
N ILE A 240 -0.35 7.26 -18.73
CA ILE A 240 -1.30 7.83 -19.68
C ILE A 240 -2.76 7.51 -19.35
N SER A 241 -3.01 6.61 -18.41
CA SER A 241 -4.37 6.31 -17.94
C SER A 241 -4.96 7.50 -17.18
N ARG A 242 -6.26 7.72 -17.37
CA ARG A 242 -7.06 8.68 -16.61
C ARG A 242 -8.41 8.04 -16.28
N GLN A 243 -8.89 8.25 -15.08
CA GLN A 243 -10.19 7.76 -14.58
C GLN A 243 -11.31 8.73 -14.95
N LEU A 244 -11.35 9.15 -16.21
CA LEU A 244 -12.36 10.04 -16.76
C LEU A 244 -13.43 9.23 -17.47
N TRP A 245 -14.71 9.50 -17.18
CA TRP A 245 -15.81 8.91 -17.91
C TRP A 245 -15.80 9.30 -19.40
N TRP A 246 -15.47 10.53 -19.68
CA TRP A 246 -15.33 11.05 -21.03
C TRP A 246 -13.97 11.74 -21.18
N GLY A 247 -13.15 11.25 -22.11
CA GLY A 247 -11.80 11.74 -22.32
C GLY A 247 -11.16 11.13 -23.55
N HIS A 248 -9.88 11.41 -23.77
CA HIS A 248 -9.12 10.85 -24.89
C HIS A 248 -8.87 9.35 -24.67
N ARG A 249 -9.31 8.54 -25.62
CA ARG A 249 -9.11 7.08 -25.56
C ARG A 249 -7.64 6.72 -25.80
N ILE A 250 -7.11 5.79 -25.00
CA ILE A 250 -5.76 5.25 -25.21
C ILE A 250 -5.76 4.43 -26.49
N PRO A 251 -4.85 4.72 -27.46
CA PRO A 251 -4.77 4.01 -28.75
C PRO A 251 -4.02 2.67 -28.59
N ALA A 252 -4.58 1.76 -27.79
CA ALA A 252 -4.05 0.42 -27.59
C ALA A 252 -5.01 -0.62 -28.17
N TYR A 253 -4.44 -1.64 -28.84
CA TYR A 253 -5.17 -2.73 -29.45
C TYR A 253 -4.57 -4.04 -28.98
N PHE A 254 -5.45 -4.98 -28.62
CA PHE A 254 -5.05 -6.35 -28.29
C PHE A 254 -5.15 -7.19 -29.55
N ALA A 255 -4.12 -7.98 -29.82
CA ALA A 255 -4.13 -8.94 -30.90
C ALA A 255 -4.28 -10.34 -30.29
N THR A 256 -5.31 -11.08 -30.70
CA THR A 256 -5.51 -12.48 -30.37
C THR A 256 -5.25 -13.33 -31.61
N ALA A 257 -4.63 -14.49 -31.44
CA ALA A 257 -4.52 -15.46 -32.53
C ALA A 257 -5.89 -16.08 -32.83
N GLU A 258 -6.09 -16.52 -34.07
CA GLU A 258 -7.34 -17.14 -34.50
C GLU A 258 -7.58 -18.42 -33.69
N GLY A 259 -8.69 -18.49 -32.93
CA GLY A 259 -9.03 -19.63 -32.05
C GLY A 259 -8.63 -19.45 -30.59
N GLU A 260 -8.02 -18.34 -30.19
CA GLU A 260 -7.80 -17.99 -28.78
C GLU A 260 -8.90 -17.07 -28.26
N GLU A 261 -9.49 -17.42 -27.11
CA GLU A 261 -10.39 -16.50 -26.42
C GLU A 261 -9.56 -15.38 -25.75
N TYR A 262 -9.97 -14.13 -25.99
CA TYR A 262 -9.41 -12.98 -25.29
C TYR A 262 -9.75 -13.09 -23.80
N THR A 263 -8.75 -13.33 -22.98
CA THR A 263 -8.88 -13.25 -21.52
C THR A 263 -8.32 -11.91 -21.06
N ASP A 264 -9.17 -11.07 -20.49
CA ASP A 264 -8.81 -9.81 -19.85
C ASP A 264 -8.07 -10.13 -18.53
N GLN A 265 -6.84 -10.65 -18.63
CA GLN A 265 -5.93 -10.81 -17.51
C GLN A 265 -5.07 -9.55 -17.44
N VAL A 266 -5.59 -8.53 -16.78
CA VAL A 266 -4.82 -7.37 -16.31
C VAL A 266 -4.65 -7.47 -14.81
#